data_fd9e6493aff583d4b683726f3d1e792d
#
_entry.id   fd9e6493aff583d4b683726f3d1e792d
#
_cell.length_a   1.000
_cell.length_b   1.000
_cell.length_c   1.000
_cell.angle_alpha   90.00
_cell.angle_beta   90.00
_cell.angle_gamma   90.00
#
_symmetry.space_group_name_H-M   'P 1'
#
loop_
_entity.id
_entity.type
_entity.pdbx_description
1 polymer ?
#
loop_
_entity_poly.entity_id
_entity_poly.type
_entity_poly.pdbx_seq_one_letter_code
_entity_poly.pdbx_strand_id
1 'polypeptide(L)'
;MVAKPSPLYSTLSLALIDFIKTKGKAHEKMLSEREITKVYNVSRTTVRTALKELETLGYIYKRHGKGTFISTQWKERQNLLEGYSFTEQMKELGKVPSTKITSLDCYEADEFIAPLVGIEAGDKLFRLKRIRYADGIPLMKETTFLPYDVFKTLTKTQLEGQSLYEVFANDFNQQIHYADEEFSASILSPEEAEVLDVDPHSACLR
;
A
#
# COMPACT_ATOMS: atom_id res chain seq x y z
N MET A 1 -9.80 -23.44 -5.14
CA MET A 1 -8.82 -23.08 -6.18
C MET A 1 -7.50 -22.82 -5.49
N VAL A 2 -6.42 -23.49 -5.90
CA VAL A 2 -5.08 -23.25 -5.35
C VAL A 2 -4.64 -21.87 -5.81
N ALA A 3 -4.28 -20.98 -4.88
CA ALA A 3 -3.73 -19.67 -5.21
C ALA A 3 -2.61 -19.84 -6.25
N LYS A 4 -2.64 -19.10 -7.35
CA LYS A 4 -1.52 -19.09 -8.31
C LYS A 4 -0.24 -18.76 -7.54
N PRO A 5 0.83 -19.56 -7.65
CA PRO A 5 2.07 -19.28 -6.96
C PRO A 5 2.55 -17.88 -7.40
N SER A 6 2.94 -17.07 -6.42
CA SER A 6 3.52 -15.74 -6.69
C SER A 6 4.64 -15.88 -7.74
N PRO A 7 4.77 -14.97 -8.70
CA PRO A 7 5.85 -15.02 -9.68
C PRO A 7 7.20 -15.13 -8.98
N LEU A 8 8.09 -15.98 -9.45
CA LEU A 8 9.42 -16.24 -8.83
C LEU A 8 10.22 -14.94 -8.60
N TYR A 9 10.05 -13.92 -9.43
CA TYR A 9 10.71 -12.62 -9.23
C TYR A 9 10.16 -11.88 -8.01
N SER A 10 8.87 -11.97 -7.73
CA SER A 10 8.24 -11.33 -6.55
C SER A 10 8.76 -11.93 -5.25
N THR A 11 8.88 -13.26 -5.18
CA THR A 11 9.49 -13.95 -4.03
C THR A 11 10.95 -13.54 -3.84
N LEU A 12 11.70 -13.39 -4.94
CA LEU A 12 13.08 -12.92 -4.91
C LEU A 12 13.15 -11.46 -4.45
N SER A 13 12.28 -10.60 -4.96
CA SER A 13 12.22 -9.18 -4.55
C SER A 13 12.02 -9.05 -3.04
N LEU A 14 11.08 -9.80 -2.47
CA LEU A 14 10.82 -9.80 -1.02
C LEU A 14 12.04 -10.27 -0.22
N ALA A 15 12.72 -11.33 -0.64
CA ALA A 15 13.92 -11.83 0.03
C ALA A 15 15.08 -10.82 -0.03
N LEU A 16 15.24 -10.11 -1.15
CA LEU A 16 16.25 -9.06 -1.29
C LEU A 16 15.90 -7.81 -0.48
N ILE A 17 14.62 -7.43 -0.39
CA ILE A 17 14.14 -6.35 0.47
C ILE A 17 14.42 -6.67 1.94
N ASP A 18 14.09 -7.88 2.39
CA ASP A 18 14.39 -8.32 3.76
C ASP A 18 15.90 -8.26 4.05
N PHE A 19 16.75 -8.74 3.14
CA PHE A 19 18.20 -8.62 3.25
C PHE A 19 18.65 -7.17 3.39
N ILE A 20 18.13 -6.25 2.55
CA ILE A 20 18.46 -4.83 2.60
C ILE A 20 18.06 -4.21 3.94
N LYS A 21 16.86 -4.54 4.42
CA LYS A 21 16.32 -4.01 5.69
C LYS A 21 17.09 -4.49 6.92
N THR A 22 17.48 -5.76 6.93
CA THR A 22 18.06 -6.41 8.11
C THR A 22 19.59 -6.33 8.17
N LYS A 23 20.26 -6.37 7.02
CA LYS A 23 21.74 -6.52 6.92
C LYS A 23 22.40 -5.46 6.05
N GLY A 24 21.66 -4.78 5.18
CA GLY A 24 22.21 -3.84 4.22
C GLY A 24 22.61 -2.52 4.86
N LYS A 25 23.78 -2.00 4.46
CA LYS A 25 24.22 -0.65 4.83
C LYS A 25 24.00 0.31 3.67
N ALA A 26 23.64 1.55 4.00
CA ALA A 26 23.48 2.61 3.01
C ALA A 26 24.74 2.75 2.13
N HIS A 27 24.51 2.83 0.82
CA HIS A 27 25.56 2.94 -0.21
C HIS A 27 26.50 1.74 -0.31
N GLU A 28 26.21 0.65 0.38
CA GLU A 28 26.93 -0.61 0.20
C GLU A 28 26.60 -1.22 -1.16
N LYS A 29 27.60 -1.88 -1.74
CA LYS A 29 27.45 -2.56 -3.02
C LYS A 29 26.61 -3.83 -2.84
N MET A 30 25.53 -3.95 -3.61
CA MET A 30 24.73 -5.16 -3.69
C MET A 30 25.48 -6.30 -4.38
N LEU A 31 25.05 -7.52 -4.11
CA LEU A 31 25.44 -8.68 -4.89
C LEU A 31 25.19 -8.44 -6.38
N SER A 32 26.10 -8.88 -7.23
CA SER A 32 25.92 -8.83 -8.68
C SER A 32 24.79 -9.77 -9.15
N GLU A 33 24.23 -9.52 -10.34
CA GLU A 33 23.23 -10.41 -10.94
C GLU A 33 23.69 -11.88 -10.94
N ARG A 34 24.99 -12.12 -11.19
CA ARG A 34 25.57 -13.46 -11.20
C ARG A 34 25.61 -14.10 -9.82
N GLU A 35 25.91 -13.33 -8.80
CA GLU A 35 25.93 -13.82 -7.41
C GLU A 35 24.51 -14.11 -6.92
N ILE A 36 23.55 -13.21 -7.18
CA ILE A 36 22.13 -13.40 -6.83
C ILE A 36 21.60 -14.67 -7.53
N THR A 37 21.88 -14.86 -8.83
CA THR A 37 21.50 -16.07 -9.56
C THR A 37 22.01 -17.34 -8.88
N LYS A 38 23.25 -17.33 -8.36
CA LYS A 38 23.83 -18.48 -7.66
C LYS A 38 23.23 -18.70 -6.26
N VAL A 39 23.11 -17.61 -5.48
CA VAL A 39 22.63 -17.68 -4.09
C VAL A 39 21.16 -18.13 -4.01
N TYR A 40 20.32 -17.58 -4.89
CA TYR A 40 18.88 -17.84 -4.87
C TYR A 40 18.44 -18.92 -5.87
N ASN A 41 19.36 -19.49 -6.65
CA ASN A 41 19.09 -20.51 -7.66
C ASN A 41 17.95 -20.16 -8.63
N VAL A 42 17.96 -18.94 -9.17
CA VAL A 42 16.95 -18.41 -10.09
C VAL A 42 17.56 -17.97 -11.42
N SER A 43 16.74 -17.79 -12.45
CA SER A 43 17.22 -17.35 -13.77
C SER A 43 17.73 -15.90 -13.75
N ARG A 44 18.62 -15.55 -14.68
CA ARG A 44 19.09 -14.15 -14.86
C ARG A 44 17.94 -13.20 -15.15
N THR A 45 16.92 -13.64 -15.90
CA THR A 45 15.74 -12.84 -16.20
C THR A 45 14.96 -12.53 -14.93
N THR A 46 14.75 -13.52 -14.07
CA THR A 46 14.11 -13.35 -12.76
C THR A 46 14.86 -12.34 -11.89
N VAL A 47 16.21 -12.45 -11.85
CA VAL A 47 17.05 -11.49 -11.09
C VAL A 47 16.91 -10.07 -11.64
N ARG A 48 16.95 -9.90 -12.97
CA ARG A 48 16.82 -8.55 -13.57
C ARG A 48 15.46 -7.93 -13.30
N THR A 49 14.40 -8.71 -13.38
CA THR A 49 13.05 -8.23 -13.07
C THR A 49 12.96 -7.81 -11.60
N ALA A 50 13.44 -8.63 -10.67
CA ALA A 50 13.48 -8.29 -9.24
C ALA A 50 14.33 -7.04 -8.97
N LEU A 51 15.53 -6.93 -9.54
CA LEU A 51 16.37 -5.75 -9.35
C LEU A 51 15.76 -4.48 -9.98
N LYS A 52 15.04 -4.60 -11.10
CA LYS A 52 14.31 -3.46 -11.67
C LYS A 52 13.19 -3.00 -10.74
N GLU A 53 12.47 -3.93 -10.13
CA GLU A 53 11.44 -3.64 -9.13
C GLU A 53 12.05 -2.95 -7.90
N LEU A 54 13.14 -3.48 -7.34
CA LEU A 54 13.83 -2.85 -6.20
C LEU A 54 14.35 -1.44 -6.53
N GLU A 55 14.80 -1.20 -7.75
CA GLU A 55 15.24 0.12 -8.22
C GLU A 55 14.05 1.09 -8.32
N THR A 56 12.93 0.64 -8.87
CA THR A 56 11.67 1.41 -8.92
C THR A 56 11.16 1.72 -7.51
N LEU A 57 11.21 0.76 -6.60
CA LEU A 57 10.83 0.93 -5.20
C LEU A 57 11.86 1.74 -4.37
N GLY A 58 12.99 2.15 -4.96
CA GLY A 58 14.01 2.98 -4.32
C GLY A 58 14.86 2.27 -3.28
N TYR A 59 14.84 0.94 -3.21
CA TYR A 59 15.72 0.15 -2.33
C TYR A 59 17.17 0.12 -2.81
N ILE A 60 17.38 0.22 -4.11
CA ILE A 60 18.71 0.19 -4.74
C ILE A 60 18.80 1.26 -5.83
N TYR A 61 20.03 1.60 -6.19
CA TYR A 61 20.33 2.45 -7.35
C TYR A 61 21.53 1.91 -8.12
N LYS A 62 21.58 2.18 -9.42
CA LYS A 62 22.67 1.77 -10.29
C LYS A 62 23.65 2.91 -10.52
N ARG A 63 24.95 2.60 -10.49
CA ARG A 63 26.00 3.48 -11.00
C ARG A 63 26.62 2.83 -12.22
N HIS A 64 26.57 3.54 -13.34
CA HIS A 64 27.15 3.04 -14.59
C HIS A 64 28.61 2.60 -14.42
N GLY A 65 28.93 1.37 -14.87
CA GLY A 65 30.26 0.77 -14.73
C GLY A 65 30.69 0.35 -13.31
N LYS A 66 29.95 0.73 -12.26
CA LYS A 66 30.32 0.46 -10.87
C LYS A 66 29.45 -0.62 -10.21
N GLY A 67 28.24 -0.82 -10.70
CA GLY A 67 27.29 -1.82 -10.19
C GLY A 67 26.06 -1.25 -9.50
N THR A 68 25.39 -2.08 -8.72
CA THR A 68 24.18 -1.77 -7.97
C THR A 68 24.51 -1.54 -6.51
N PHE A 69 23.88 -0.55 -5.89
CA PHE A 69 24.14 -0.11 -4.52
C PHE A 69 22.84 0.04 -3.73
N ILE A 70 22.89 -0.20 -2.43
CA ILE A 70 21.78 0.00 -1.52
C ILE A 70 21.49 1.51 -1.36
N SER A 71 20.24 1.91 -1.56
CA SER A 71 19.79 3.29 -1.43
C SER A 71 19.49 3.64 0.03
N THR A 72 19.43 4.93 0.35
CA THR A 72 18.86 5.44 1.60
C THR A 72 17.40 5.81 1.46
N GLN A 73 16.92 6.04 0.24
CA GLN A 73 15.57 6.50 -0.04
C GLN A 73 14.46 5.55 0.49
N TRP A 74 14.76 4.25 0.58
CA TRP A 74 13.81 3.30 1.16
C TRP A 74 13.55 3.54 2.65
N LYS A 75 14.50 4.11 3.40
CA LYS A 75 14.30 4.47 4.83
C LYS A 75 13.34 5.64 4.97
N GLU A 76 13.43 6.61 4.09
CA GLU A 76 12.48 7.72 4.04
C GLU A 76 11.10 7.24 3.58
N ARG A 77 11.07 6.29 2.60
CA ARG A 77 9.83 5.64 2.17
C ARG A 77 9.27 4.63 3.19
N GLN A 78 10.11 4.00 4.03
CA GLN A 78 9.63 3.18 5.15
C GLN A 78 8.90 4.02 6.19
N ASN A 79 9.37 5.23 6.47
CA ASN A 79 8.61 6.18 7.29
C ASN A 79 7.28 6.53 6.65
N LEU A 80 7.20 6.54 5.31
CA LEU A 80 5.92 6.66 4.60
C LEU A 80 5.07 5.39 4.71
N LEU A 81 5.64 4.19 4.71
CA LEU A 81 4.89 2.92 4.81
C LEU A 81 4.50 2.59 6.26
N GLU A 82 5.32 2.91 7.24
CA GLU A 82 4.97 2.84 8.67
C GLU A 82 4.01 3.97 9.08
N GLY A 83 4.08 5.14 8.42
CA GLY A 83 3.19 6.29 8.61
C GLY A 83 1.95 6.32 7.69
N TYR A 84 1.75 5.31 6.83
CA TYR A 84 0.62 5.31 5.87
C TYR A 84 -0.72 5.01 6.51
N SER A 85 -0.74 4.44 7.71
CA SER A 85 -1.96 4.38 8.48
C SER A 85 -2.29 5.77 9.02
N PHE A 86 -3.38 6.37 8.54
CA PHE A 86 -3.92 7.60 9.16
C PHE A 86 -3.94 7.50 10.68
N THR A 87 -4.25 6.32 11.20
CA THR A 87 -4.29 6.03 12.64
C THR A 87 -2.93 6.26 13.29
N GLU A 88 -1.87 5.68 12.74
CA GLU A 88 -0.52 5.82 13.29
C GLU A 88 0.01 7.25 13.12
N GLN A 89 -0.22 7.87 11.96
CA GLN A 89 0.17 9.24 11.70
C GLN A 89 -0.48 10.24 12.67
N MET A 90 -1.76 10.06 12.98
CA MET A 90 -2.43 10.91 13.97
C MET A 90 -1.90 10.69 15.39
N LYS A 91 -1.58 9.45 15.76
CA LYS A 91 -0.94 9.14 17.05
C LYS A 91 0.45 9.77 17.19
N GLU A 92 1.28 9.71 16.13
CA GLU A 92 2.59 10.36 16.08
C GLU A 92 2.50 11.89 16.25
N LEU A 93 1.43 12.50 15.73
CA LEU A 93 1.12 13.91 15.92
C LEU A 93 0.50 14.23 17.30
N GLY A 94 0.39 13.23 18.19
CA GLY A 94 -0.21 13.38 19.52
C GLY A 94 -1.73 13.55 19.50
N LYS A 95 -2.39 13.19 18.39
CA LYS A 95 -3.85 13.29 18.24
C LYS A 95 -4.53 11.95 18.48
N VAL A 96 -5.82 12.00 18.80
CA VAL A 96 -6.67 10.83 18.99
C VAL A 96 -7.40 10.50 17.69
N PRO A 97 -6.96 9.48 16.92
CA PRO A 97 -7.65 9.08 15.69
C PRO A 97 -8.94 8.33 16.01
N SER A 98 -9.97 8.56 15.20
CA SER A 98 -11.17 7.72 15.19
C SER A 98 -11.73 7.59 13.76
N THR A 99 -12.60 6.59 13.58
CA THR A 99 -13.15 6.25 12.25
C THR A 99 -14.63 5.97 12.38
N LYS A 100 -15.42 6.58 11.51
CA LYS A 100 -16.83 6.25 11.30
C LYS A 100 -16.97 5.51 9.97
N ILE A 101 -17.37 4.24 10.00
CA ILE A 101 -17.71 3.48 8.80
C ILE A 101 -19.11 3.89 8.37
N THR A 102 -19.23 4.48 7.19
CA THR A 102 -20.52 4.90 6.64
C THR A 102 -21.18 3.77 5.86
N SER A 103 -20.40 2.99 5.08
CA SER A 103 -20.89 1.78 4.43
C SER A 103 -19.79 0.76 4.18
N LEU A 104 -20.19 -0.51 4.08
CA LEU A 104 -19.41 -1.62 3.54
C LEU A 104 -20.37 -2.40 2.62
N ASP A 105 -20.22 -2.19 1.32
CA ASP A 105 -21.08 -2.74 0.29
C ASP A 105 -20.31 -3.73 -0.57
N CYS A 106 -20.95 -4.81 -1.00
CA CYS A 106 -20.40 -5.75 -1.98
C CYS A 106 -21.16 -5.59 -3.30
N TYR A 107 -20.44 -5.45 -4.40
CA TYR A 107 -21.02 -5.30 -5.75
C TYR A 107 -20.06 -5.84 -6.83
N GLU A 108 -20.52 -5.89 -8.08
CA GLU A 108 -19.71 -6.31 -9.22
C GLU A 108 -18.87 -5.14 -9.75
N ALA A 109 -17.58 -5.39 -9.99
CA ALA A 109 -16.66 -4.39 -10.52
C ALA A 109 -17.02 -4.00 -11.94
N ASP A 110 -17.05 -2.72 -12.23
CA ASP A 110 -17.15 -2.19 -13.59
C ASP A 110 -15.78 -2.19 -14.30
N GLU A 111 -15.77 -1.84 -15.58
CA GLU A 111 -14.57 -1.79 -16.42
C GLU A 111 -13.55 -0.74 -15.94
N PHE A 112 -13.95 0.26 -15.13
CA PHE A 112 -13.07 1.32 -14.62
C PHE A 112 -12.39 0.91 -13.32
N ILE A 113 -13.11 0.27 -12.40
CA ILE A 113 -12.60 -0.10 -11.08
C ILE A 113 -11.82 -1.42 -11.13
N ALA A 114 -12.24 -2.39 -11.94
CA ALA A 114 -11.65 -3.70 -12.01
C ALA A 114 -10.11 -3.68 -12.23
N PRO A 115 -9.55 -2.92 -13.19
CA PRO A 115 -8.11 -2.84 -13.39
C PRO A 115 -7.35 -2.21 -12.21
N LEU A 116 -7.96 -1.25 -11.49
CA LEU A 116 -7.34 -0.59 -10.34
C LEU A 116 -7.17 -1.55 -9.16
N VAL A 117 -8.05 -2.54 -9.04
CA VAL A 117 -8.05 -3.53 -7.96
C VAL A 117 -7.40 -4.84 -8.37
N GLY A 118 -7.03 -4.98 -9.66
CA GLY A 118 -6.37 -6.17 -10.21
C GLY A 118 -7.31 -7.38 -10.35
N ILE A 119 -8.60 -7.14 -10.66
CA ILE A 119 -9.65 -8.14 -10.92
C ILE A 119 -10.26 -7.96 -12.32
N GLU A 120 -11.15 -8.85 -12.73
CA GLU A 120 -11.87 -8.71 -14.00
C GLU A 120 -13.21 -7.96 -13.80
N ALA A 121 -13.69 -7.31 -14.85
CA ALA A 121 -15.04 -6.71 -14.83
C ALA A 121 -16.09 -7.79 -14.60
N GLY A 122 -17.04 -7.53 -13.68
CA GLY A 122 -18.03 -8.50 -13.22
C GLY A 122 -17.61 -9.30 -11.98
N ASP A 123 -16.33 -9.30 -11.59
CA ASP A 123 -15.90 -9.87 -10.31
C ASP A 123 -16.44 -9.05 -9.14
N LYS A 124 -16.67 -9.73 -8.01
CA LYS A 124 -17.14 -9.07 -6.80
C LYS A 124 -16.02 -8.30 -6.11
N LEU A 125 -16.36 -7.12 -5.60
CA LEU A 125 -15.51 -6.34 -4.73
C LEU A 125 -16.29 -5.70 -3.58
N PHE A 126 -15.60 -5.40 -2.49
CA PHE A 126 -16.13 -4.54 -1.44
C PHE A 126 -15.81 -3.08 -1.72
N ARG A 127 -16.77 -2.21 -1.41
CA ARG A 127 -16.58 -0.77 -1.31
C ARG A 127 -16.81 -0.35 0.14
N LEU A 128 -15.72 0.02 0.79
CA LEU A 128 -15.71 0.53 2.15
C LEU A 128 -15.66 2.07 2.11
N LYS A 129 -16.65 2.73 2.71
CA LYS A 129 -16.66 4.19 2.86
C LYS A 129 -16.49 4.56 4.33
N ARG A 130 -15.57 5.48 4.59
CA ARG A 130 -15.22 5.91 5.95
C ARG A 130 -15.06 7.42 6.04
N ILE A 131 -15.30 7.96 7.24
CA ILE A 131 -14.88 9.31 7.63
C ILE A 131 -13.84 9.13 8.73
N ARG A 132 -12.69 9.80 8.55
CA ARG A 132 -11.56 9.73 9.48
C ARG A 132 -11.50 11.01 10.29
N TYR A 133 -11.33 10.86 11.59
CA TYR A 133 -11.33 11.97 12.54
C TYR A 133 -10.00 12.01 13.30
N ALA A 134 -9.59 13.23 13.66
CA ALA A 134 -8.54 13.45 14.66
C ALA A 134 -9.10 14.40 15.73
N ASP A 135 -9.02 14.03 16.99
CA ASP A 135 -9.57 14.77 18.14
C ASP A 135 -11.08 15.09 17.97
N GLY A 136 -11.84 14.19 17.32
CA GLY A 136 -13.25 14.38 17.02
C GLY A 136 -13.55 15.27 15.80
N ILE A 137 -12.55 15.86 15.17
CA ILE A 137 -12.71 16.69 13.97
C ILE A 137 -12.60 15.82 12.72
N PRO A 138 -13.57 15.84 11.78
CA PRO A 138 -13.49 15.09 10.55
C PRO A 138 -12.42 15.70 9.61
N LEU A 139 -11.47 14.88 9.18
CA LEU A 139 -10.37 15.33 8.33
C LEU A 139 -10.38 14.73 6.93
N MET A 140 -10.96 13.52 6.78
CA MET A 140 -10.89 12.81 5.51
C MET A 140 -12.16 11.99 5.27
N LYS A 141 -12.69 12.06 4.06
CA LYS A 141 -13.68 11.12 3.51
C LYS A 141 -12.94 10.14 2.61
N GLU A 142 -13.03 8.87 2.90
CA GLU A 142 -12.27 7.83 2.23
C GLU A 142 -13.20 6.79 1.61
N THR A 143 -12.86 6.33 0.41
CA THR A 143 -13.47 5.18 -0.23
C THR A 143 -12.37 4.18 -0.59
N THR A 144 -12.49 2.95 -0.10
CA THR A 144 -11.55 1.87 -0.35
C THR A 144 -12.25 0.76 -1.11
N PHE A 145 -11.61 0.26 -2.16
CA PHE A 145 -12.07 -0.88 -2.93
C PHE A 145 -11.20 -2.10 -2.63
N LEU A 146 -11.82 -3.23 -2.32
CA LEU A 146 -11.11 -4.44 -1.91
C LEU A 146 -11.61 -5.65 -2.70
N PRO A 147 -10.70 -6.50 -3.26
CA PRO A 147 -11.11 -7.70 -3.97
C PRO A 147 -11.88 -8.64 -3.04
N TYR A 148 -13.11 -9.01 -3.42
CA TYR A 148 -13.97 -9.87 -2.58
C TYR A 148 -13.29 -11.20 -2.26
N ASP A 149 -12.63 -11.82 -3.23
CA ASP A 149 -12.01 -13.13 -3.06
C ASP A 149 -10.92 -13.17 -2.00
N VAL A 150 -10.23 -12.07 -1.78
CA VAL A 150 -9.22 -11.92 -0.74
C VAL A 150 -9.85 -11.68 0.63
N PHE A 151 -10.93 -10.89 0.68
CA PHE A 151 -11.53 -10.37 1.92
C PHE A 151 -12.94 -10.92 2.18
N LYS A 152 -13.26 -12.16 1.78
CA LYS A 152 -14.60 -12.77 1.82
C LYS A 152 -15.35 -12.66 3.15
N THR A 153 -14.62 -12.74 4.24
CA THR A 153 -15.17 -12.72 5.60
C THR A 153 -15.08 -11.35 6.27
N LEU A 154 -14.73 -10.30 5.52
CA LEU A 154 -14.63 -8.95 6.07
C LEU A 154 -15.99 -8.44 6.54
N THR A 155 -16.03 -7.96 7.76
CA THR A 155 -17.22 -7.39 8.41
C THR A 155 -16.95 -5.98 8.93
N LYS A 156 -18.00 -5.20 9.15
CA LYS A 156 -17.89 -3.88 9.79
C LYS A 156 -17.29 -3.97 11.19
N THR A 157 -17.67 -4.98 11.95
CA THR A 157 -17.21 -5.18 13.34
C THR A 157 -15.70 -5.37 13.43
N GLN A 158 -15.09 -6.08 12.47
CA GLN A 158 -13.62 -6.23 12.43
C GLN A 158 -12.90 -4.89 12.17
N LEU A 159 -13.56 -3.97 11.50
CA LEU A 159 -13.00 -2.66 11.15
C LEU A 159 -13.20 -1.60 12.25
N GLU A 160 -14.02 -1.90 13.26
CA GLU A 160 -14.29 -0.98 14.36
C GLU A 160 -13.10 -0.93 15.33
N GLY A 161 -12.60 0.27 15.58
CA GLY A 161 -11.52 0.51 16.55
C GLY A 161 -10.12 0.07 16.12
N GLN A 162 -9.96 -0.47 14.91
CA GLN A 162 -8.69 -0.95 14.39
C GLN A 162 -8.27 -0.19 13.12
N SER A 163 -6.97 -0.20 12.85
CA SER A 163 -6.44 0.22 11.55
C SER A 163 -6.82 -0.81 10.46
N LEU A 164 -7.17 -0.34 9.27
CA LEU A 164 -7.43 -1.23 8.13
C LEU A 164 -6.24 -2.14 7.82
N TYR A 165 -5.03 -1.63 7.98
CA TYR A 165 -3.80 -2.40 7.76
C TYR A 165 -3.58 -3.48 8.82
N GLU A 166 -3.96 -3.23 10.07
CA GLU A 166 -3.95 -4.23 11.14
C GLU A 166 -4.93 -5.36 10.83
N VAL A 167 -6.15 -5.04 10.39
CA VAL A 167 -7.15 -6.03 9.97
C VAL A 167 -6.61 -6.84 8.78
N PHE A 168 -6.00 -6.21 7.79
CA PHE A 168 -5.40 -6.92 6.66
C PHE A 168 -4.32 -7.92 7.10
N ALA A 169 -3.42 -7.49 7.97
CA ALA A 169 -2.32 -8.33 8.44
C ALA A 169 -2.81 -9.47 9.34
N ASN A 170 -3.67 -9.16 10.32
CA ASN A 170 -4.05 -10.10 11.38
C ASN A 170 -5.13 -11.08 10.93
N ASP A 171 -6.15 -10.61 10.20
CA ASP A 171 -7.32 -11.42 9.86
C ASP A 171 -7.22 -12.06 8.47
N PHE A 172 -6.48 -11.43 7.55
CA PHE A 172 -6.41 -11.86 6.16
C PHE A 172 -5.01 -12.24 5.68
N ASN A 173 -3.99 -12.14 6.55
CA ASN A 173 -2.59 -12.39 6.20
C ASN A 173 -2.13 -11.62 4.95
N GLN A 174 -2.59 -10.37 4.82
CA GLN A 174 -2.23 -9.47 3.74
C GLN A 174 -1.35 -8.35 4.28
N GLN A 175 -0.24 -8.07 3.59
CA GLN A 175 0.67 -6.98 3.93
C GLN A 175 0.78 -6.02 2.75
N ILE A 176 0.68 -4.73 3.03
CA ILE A 176 0.91 -3.69 2.02
C ILE A 176 2.42 -3.48 1.92
N HIS A 177 2.97 -3.67 0.73
CA HIS A 177 4.40 -3.53 0.48
C HIS A 177 4.76 -2.21 -0.18
N TYR A 178 3.86 -1.64 -0.95
CA TYR A 178 4.01 -0.34 -1.63
C TYR A 178 2.64 0.26 -1.90
N ALA A 179 2.61 1.56 -2.12
CA ALA A 179 1.47 2.29 -2.63
C ALA A 179 1.93 3.26 -3.72
N ASP A 180 1.15 3.35 -4.79
CA ASP A 180 1.28 4.43 -5.77
C ASP A 180 0.24 5.49 -5.41
N GLU A 181 0.66 6.76 -5.37
CA GLU A 181 -0.21 7.87 -5.00
C GLU A 181 -0.26 8.91 -6.09
N GLU A 182 -1.45 9.41 -6.32
CA GLU A 182 -1.70 10.56 -7.17
C GLU A 182 -2.45 11.63 -6.36
N PHE A 183 -1.92 12.85 -6.35
CA PHE A 183 -2.53 13.96 -5.65
C PHE A 183 -3.04 15.00 -6.63
N SER A 184 -4.25 15.49 -6.38
CA SER A 184 -4.83 16.59 -7.14
C SER A 184 -5.51 17.59 -6.22
N ALA A 185 -5.41 18.88 -6.57
CA ALA A 185 -6.17 19.93 -5.92
C ALA A 185 -7.60 19.93 -6.47
N SER A 186 -8.59 20.01 -5.59
CA SER A 186 -10.00 20.00 -5.93
C SER A 186 -10.80 20.92 -5.00
N ILE A 187 -12.10 21.02 -5.26
CA ILE A 187 -13.07 21.75 -4.45
C ILE A 187 -14.11 20.76 -3.94
N LEU A 188 -14.46 20.83 -2.67
CA LEU A 188 -15.48 19.96 -2.07
C LEU A 188 -16.86 20.26 -2.66
N SER A 189 -17.63 19.20 -2.93
CA SER A 189 -19.06 19.35 -3.17
C SER A 189 -19.78 19.76 -1.89
N PRO A 190 -20.99 20.33 -1.97
CA PRO A 190 -21.77 20.69 -0.78
C PRO A 190 -21.95 19.49 0.19
N GLU A 191 -22.20 18.28 -0.35
CA GLU A 191 -22.39 17.07 0.46
C GLU A 191 -21.08 16.62 1.11
N GLU A 192 -19.93 16.80 0.45
CA GLU A 192 -18.62 16.48 1.04
C GLU A 192 -18.25 17.48 2.13
N ALA A 193 -18.54 18.77 1.91
CA ALA A 193 -18.32 19.83 2.87
C ALA A 193 -19.15 19.64 4.14
N GLU A 194 -20.43 19.26 4.00
CA GLU A 194 -21.30 18.92 5.13
C GLU A 194 -20.73 17.75 5.94
N VAL A 195 -20.27 16.69 5.27
CA VAL A 195 -19.69 15.51 5.92
C VAL A 195 -18.39 15.82 6.67
N LEU A 196 -17.61 16.78 6.17
CA LEU A 196 -16.33 17.20 6.74
C LEU A 196 -16.44 18.41 7.68
N ASP A 197 -17.66 18.91 7.89
CA ASP A 197 -17.94 20.09 8.75
C ASP A 197 -17.09 21.32 8.37
N VAL A 198 -17.08 21.62 7.07
CA VAL A 198 -16.37 22.79 6.49
C VAL A 198 -17.29 23.57 5.55
N ASP A 199 -16.87 24.79 5.17
CA ASP A 199 -17.64 25.62 4.24
C ASP A 199 -17.77 24.93 2.86
N PRO A 200 -18.95 25.03 2.20
CA PRO A 200 -19.12 24.59 0.82
C PRO A 200 -18.07 25.22 -0.12
N HIS A 201 -17.60 24.42 -1.06
CA HIS A 201 -16.55 24.82 -2.00
C HIS A 201 -15.16 25.07 -1.38
N SER A 202 -14.90 24.61 -0.16
CA SER A 202 -13.55 24.61 0.40
C SER A 202 -12.59 23.82 -0.48
N ALA A 203 -11.36 24.29 -0.58
CA ALA A 203 -10.30 23.59 -1.29
C ALA A 203 -9.93 22.29 -0.55
N CYS A 204 -9.68 21.22 -1.29
CA CYS A 204 -9.26 19.94 -0.75
C CYS A 204 -8.14 19.31 -1.58
N LEU A 205 -7.43 18.39 -0.97
CA LEU A 205 -6.53 17.45 -1.63
C LEU A 205 -7.29 16.15 -1.91
N ARG A 206 -7.17 15.66 -3.14
CA ARG A 206 -7.68 14.34 -3.54
C ARG A 206 -6.54 13.44 -3.95
#